data_79816a212fb62443606286e6057cfba2
#
_entry.id   79816a212fb62443606286e6057cfba2
#
_cell.length_a   1.000
_cell.length_b   1.000
_cell.length_c   1.000
_cell.angle_alpha   90.00
_cell.angle_beta   90.00
_cell.angle_gamma   90.00
#
_symmetry.space_group_name_H-M   'P 1'
#
loop_
_entity.id
_entity.type
_entity.pdbx_description
1 polymer ?
#
loop_
_entity_poly.entity_id
_entity_poly.type
_entity_poly.pdbx_seq_one_letter_code
_entity_poly.pdbx_strand_id
1 'polypeptide(L)'
;DLSALKNYSYGGIRINDNVVGKDKLADEIIEYLKQIKIEGEDKRLFEWIVRTNTFYHGQYLNKYPEIIYQMDERWGGEWELGKNVFEKEGFMYMMSPGGHRWRTAIIFTNNFELKKDNYEMTDIYDVIMDAVRGE
;
A
#
# COMPACT_ATOMS: atom_id res chain seq x y z
N ASP A 1 11.03 -6.89 20.01
CA ASP A 1 9.65 -7.02 20.48
C ASP A 1 8.69 -6.90 19.30
N LEU A 2 8.08 -8.02 18.91
CA LEU A 2 7.13 -8.10 17.80
C LEU A 2 5.87 -7.26 18.03
N SER A 3 5.61 -6.82 19.25
CA SER A 3 4.50 -5.92 19.59
C SER A 3 4.73 -4.48 19.11
N ALA A 4 5.96 -4.13 18.72
CA ALA A 4 6.28 -2.77 18.27
C ALA A 4 5.70 -2.42 16.90
N LEU A 5 5.35 -3.41 16.08
CA LEU A 5 4.91 -3.20 14.71
C LEU A 5 3.54 -3.83 14.46
N LYS A 6 2.77 -3.20 13.57
CA LYS A 6 1.55 -3.76 12.98
C LYS A 6 1.64 -3.66 11.48
N ASN A 7 1.43 -4.77 10.80
CA ASN A 7 1.29 -4.78 9.35
C ASN A 7 -0.16 -4.44 8.95
N TYR A 8 -0.31 -3.65 7.91
CA TYR A 8 -1.59 -3.35 7.28
C TYR A 8 -1.70 -4.11 5.97
N SER A 9 -2.82 -4.80 5.76
CA SER A 9 -3.08 -5.63 4.58
C SER A 9 -2.96 -4.90 3.23
N TYR A 10 -2.97 -3.58 3.26
CA TYR A 10 -2.84 -2.73 2.06
C TYR A 10 -1.46 -2.10 1.89
N GLY A 11 -0.42 -2.72 2.41
CA GLY A 11 0.95 -2.26 2.20
C GLY A 11 1.40 -1.14 3.13
N GLY A 12 1.18 -1.29 4.43
CA GLY A 12 1.64 -0.34 5.43
C GLY A 12 2.16 -0.99 6.70
N ILE A 13 3.13 -0.36 7.35
CA ILE A 13 3.67 -0.74 8.64
C ILE A 13 3.44 0.39 9.64
N ARG A 14 2.71 0.10 10.69
CA ARG A 14 2.52 1.01 11.81
C ARG A 14 3.48 0.67 12.94
N ILE A 15 4.16 1.68 13.44
CA ILE A 15 5.01 1.60 14.63
C ILE A 15 4.16 1.98 15.84
N ASN A 16 4.18 1.16 16.89
CA ASN A 16 3.39 1.43 18.09
C ASN A 16 3.76 2.77 18.74
N ASP A 17 2.76 3.44 19.32
CA ASP A 17 2.92 4.79 19.85
C ASP A 17 3.90 4.89 21.03
N ASN A 18 4.11 3.78 21.74
CA ASN A 18 5.02 3.69 22.89
C ASN A 18 6.52 3.56 22.50
N VAL A 19 6.82 3.44 21.21
CA VAL A 19 8.20 3.29 20.75
C VAL A 19 8.90 4.65 20.73
N VAL A 20 9.96 4.78 21.50
CA VAL A 20 10.81 5.98 21.50
C VAL A 20 11.65 6.01 20.23
N GLY A 21 11.71 7.16 19.55
CA GLY A 21 12.50 7.29 18.32
C GLY A 21 11.85 6.67 17.08
N LYS A 22 10.52 6.67 17.01
CA LYS A 22 9.73 6.16 15.89
C LYS A 22 10.27 6.56 14.51
N ASP A 23 10.66 7.83 14.36
CA ASP A 23 11.15 8.33 13.08
C ASP A 23 12.44 7.62 12.66
N LYS A 24 13.40 7.51 13.56
CA LYS A 24 14.64 6.80 13.28
C LYS A 24 14.38 5.31 12.97
N LEU A 25 13.52 4.66 13.76
CA LEU A 25 13.15 3.27 13.54
C LEU A 25 12.48 3.07 12.18
N ALA A 26 11.59 3.97 11.77
CA ALA A 26 10.95 3.88 10.47
C ALA A 26 11.95 4.03 9.31
N ASP A 27 12.95 4.91 9.43
CA ASP A 27 13.99 5.03 8.42
C ASP A 27 14.86 3.78 8.36
N GLU A 28 15.23 3.21 9.50
CA GLU A 28 15.98 1.96 9.58
C GLU A 28 15.21 0.78 8.94
N ILE A 29 13.91 0.68 9.20
CA ILE A 29 13.03 -0.33 8.59
C ILE A 29 12.99 -0.14 7.07
N ILE A 30 12.78 1.08 6.59
CA ILE A 30 12.73 1.38 5.15
C ILE A 30 14.05 0.97 4.47
N GLU A 31 15.19 1.36 5.03
CA GLU A 31 16.49 1.03 4.45
C GLU A 31 16.77 -0.48 4.47
N TYR A 32 16.34 -1.19 5.50
CA TYR A 32 16.44 -2.64 5.55
C TYR A 32 15.57 -3.32 4.50
N LEU A 33 14.29 -2.94 4.42
CA LEU A 33 13.32 -3.56 3.50
C LEU A 33 13.64 -3.26 2.02
N LYS A 34 14.20 -2.10 1.71
CA LYS A 34 14.67 -1.78 0.34
C LYS A 34 15.72 -2.76 -0.20
N GLN A 35 16.43 -3.45 0.68
CA GLN A 35 17.50 -4.38 0.29
C GLN A 35 16.99 -5.80 0.03
N ILE A 36 15.77 -6.13 0.46
CA ILE A 36 15.23 -7.47 0.31
C ILE A 36 15.01 -7.78 -1.17
N LYS A 37 15.62 -8.88 -1.62
CA LYS A 37 15.45 -9.43 -2.95
C LYS A 37 14.55 -10.63 -2.92
N ILE A 38 13.86 -10.87 -4.02
CA ILE A 38 13.07 -12.08 -4.24
C ILE A 38 14.03 -13.27 -4.33
N GLU A 39 13.72 -14.34 -3.61
CA GLU A 39 14.54 -15.54 -3.58
C GLU A 39 14.72 -16.12 -4.99
N GLY A 40 15.97 -16.34 -5.38
CA GLY A 40 16.35 -16.84 -6.72
C GLY A 40 16.31 -15.80 -7.84
N GLU A 41 16.03 -14.54 -7.55
CA GLU A 41 15.99 -13.46 -8.55
C GLU A 41 16.91 -12.29 -8.16
N ASP A 42 17.44 -11.57 -9.16
CA ASP A 42 18.13 -10.31 -8.93
C ASP A 42 17.14 -9.12 -8.99
N LYS A 43 15.98 -9.29 -8.37
CA LYS A 43 14.92 -8.29 -8.31
C LYS A 43 14.55 -7.99 -6.86
N ARG A 44 14.33 -6.71 -6.54
CA ARG A 44 13.88 -6.29 -5.22
C ARG A 44 12.42 -6.69 -5.00
N LEU A 45 12.09 -7.08 -3.76
CA LEU A 45 10.74 -7.41 -3.37
C LEU A 45 9.81 -6.19 -3.38
N PHE A 46 10.31 -5.04 -2.91
CA PHE A 46 9.54 -3.80 -2.87
C PHE A 46 9.80 -2.96 -4.12
N GLU A 47 8.75 -2.68 -4.89
CA GLU A 47 8.79 -1.72 -6.01
C GLU A 47 9.09 -0.32 -5.50
N TRP A 48 8.45 0.04 -4.39
CA TRP A 48 8.76 1.24 -3.61
C TRP A 48 8.34 1.05 -2.14
N ILE A 49 9.01 1.77 -1.25
CA ILE A 49 8.73 1.84 0.18
C ILE A 49 9.19 3.19 0.69
N VAL A 50 8.31 3.92 1.37
CA VAL A 50 8.56 5.30 1.80
C VAL A 50 7.82 5.61 3.10
N ARG A 51 8.15 6.77 3.69
CA ARG A 51 7.34 7.38 4.74
C ARG A 51 5.98 7.80 4.19
N THR A 52 4.93 7.60 4.96
CA THR A 52 3.56 7.99 4.56
C THR A 52 3.45 9.48 4.26
N ASN A 53 4.12 10.33 5.03
CA ASN A 53 4.14 11.77 4.83
C ASN A 53 4.84 12.24 3.55
N THR A 54 5.47 11.34 2.80
CA THR A 54 6.02 11.63 1.47
C THR A 54 4.89 11.82 0.43
N PHE A 55 3.79 11.07 0.58
CA PHE A 55 2.66 11.12 -0.34
C PHE A 55 1.42 11.80 0.22
N TYR A 56 1.17 11.64 1.53
CA TYR A 56 -0.05 12.10 2.16
C TYR A 56 0.23 13.21 3.16
N HIS A 57 -0.65 14.20 3.17
CA HIS A 57 -0.60 15.35 4.08
C HIS A 57 -1.99 15.61 4.65
N GLY A 58 -2.05 16.27 5.79
CA GLY A 58 -3.32 16.73 6.37
C GLY A 58 -3.56 16.21 7.79
N GLN A 59 -4.69 16.63 8.34
CA GLN A 59 -5.04 16.44 9.76
C GLN A 59 -5.24 14.97 10.18
N TYR A 60 -5.42 14.06 9.23
CA TYR A 60 -5.64 12.64 9.52
C TYR A 60 -4.41 11.77 9.29
N LEU A 61 -3.24 12.37 9.04
CA LEU A 61 -2.01 11.63 8.76
C LEU A 61 -1.66 10.66 9.90
N ASN A 62 -1.98 11.01 11.14
CA ASN A 62 -1.76 10.18 12.32
C ASN A 62 -2.60 8.89 12.37
N LYS A 63 -3.60 8.76 11.51
CA LYS A 63 -4.41 7.54 11.38
C LYS A 63 -3.80 6.53 10.41
N TYR A 64 -2.85 6.96 9.59
CA TYR A 64 -2.14 6.11 8.64
C TYR A 64 -0.93 5.42 9.30
N PRO A 65 -0.45 4.30 8.75
CA PRO A 65 0.81 3.73 9.16
C PRO A 65 1.98 4.68 8.84
N GLU A 66 3.07 4.61 9.58
CA GLU A 66 4.25 5.46 9.37
C GLU A 66 4.96 5.17 8.05
N ILE A 67 4.88 3.91 7.59
CA ILE A 67 5.52 3.44 6.36
C ILE A 67 4.45 2.87 5.44
N ILE A 68 4.53 3.20 4.17
CA ILE A 68 3.72 2.60 3.11
C ILE A 68 4.62 2.02 2.03
N TYR A 69 4.15 0.95 1.38
CA TYR A 69 4.93 0.25 0.38
C TYR A 69 4.07 -0.41 -0.69
N GLN A 70 4.69 -0.73 -1.81
CA GLN A 70 4.17 -1.62 -2.84
C GLN A 70 5.18 -2.72 -3.08
N MET A 71 4.75 -3.96 -2.97
CA MET A 71 5.56 -5.12 -3.37
C MET A 71 5.39 -5.43 -4.86
N ASP A 72 6.33 -6.23 -5.39
CA ASP A 72 6.18 -6.89 -6.70
C ASP A 72 4.81 -7.60 -6.76
N GLU A 73 4.14 -7.50 -7.89
CA GLU A 73 2.75 -7.96 -8.06
C GLU A 73 2.49 -9.43 -7.75
N ARG A 74 3.54 -10.25 -7.76
CA ARG A 74 3.48 -11.68 -7.45
C ARG A 74 3.49 -11.97 -5.96
N TRP A 75 3.73 -10.93 -5.12
CA TRP A 75 3.94 -11.09 -3.68
C TRP A 75 2.93 -10.25 -2.89
N GLY A 76 2.45 -10.83 -1.79
CA GLY A 76 1.60 -10.16 -0.81
C GLY A 76 2.19 -10.24 0.59
N GLY A 77 1.84 -9.30 1.45
CA GLY A 77 2.17 -9.36 2.87
C GLY A 77 1.19 -10.24 3.62
N GLU A 78 1.69 -11.18 4.42
CA GLU A 78 0.89 -11.96 5.36
C GLU A 78 0.98 -11.34 6.75
N TRP A 79 -0.07 -11.45 7.54
CA TRP A 79 -0.12 -10.95 8.93
C TRP A 79 0.29 -11.99 9.95
N GLU A 80 0.39 -13.25 9.56
CA GLU A 80 0.91 -14.30 10.42
C GLU A 80 2.42 -14.43 10.24
N LEU A 81 3.10 -14.72 11.34
CA LEU A 81 4.52 -15.06 11.30
C LEU A 81 4.64 -16.50 10.84
N GLY A 82 4.93 -16.67 9.57
CA GLY A 82 5.26 -17.95 8.98
C GLY A 82 6.61 -18.51 9.45
N LYS A 83 6.89 -19.76 9.12
CA LYS A 83 8.19 -20.39 9.40
C LYS A 83 9.29 -19.85 8.49
N ASN A 84 8.93 -19.40 7.31
CA ASN A 84 9.82 -18.84 6.29
C ASN A 84 9.46 -17.40 5.99
N VAL A 85 10.46 -16.63 5.56
CA VAL A 85 10.26 -15.24 5.11
C VAL A 85 9.44 -15.20 3.82
N PHE A 86 9.65 -16.20 2.96
CA PHE A 86 8.88 -16.38 1.72
C PHE A 86 8.14 -17.71 1.80
N GLU A 87 6.84 -17.67 1.63
CA GLU A 87 5.99 -18.86 1.54
C GLU A 87 5.17 -18.81 0.24
N LYS A 88 5.01 -19.97 -0.37
CA LYS A 88 4.21 -20.12 -1.57
C LYS A 88 2.77 -20.39 -1.14
N GLU A 89 1.82 -19.57 -1.59
CA GLU A 89 0.39 -19.80 -1.42
C GLU A 89 -0.07 -19.88 0.05
N GLY A 90 0.06 -18.78 0.80
CA GLY A 90 -0.50 -18.68 2.16
C GLY A 90 -2.02 -18.87 2.20
N PHE A 91 -2.54 -19.22 3.37
CA PHE A 91 -3.97 -19.47 3.58
C PHE A 91 -4.87 -18.34 3.08
N MET A 92 -4.46 -17.09 3.27
CA MET A 92 -5.22 -15.92 2.81
C MET A 92 -5.29 -15.83 1.29
N TYR A 93 -4.26 -16.26 0.57
CA TYR A 93 -4.28 -16.32 -0.89
C TYR A 93 -5.34 -17.30 -1.40
N MET A 94 -5.52 -18.43 -0.74
CA MET A 94 -6.56 -19.41 -1.10
C MET A 94 -7.98 -18.87 -0.85
N MET A 95 -8.15 -18.04 0.18
CA MET A 95 -9.45 -17.44 0.53
C MET A 95 -9.80 -16.22 -0.33
N SER A 96 -8.82 -15.46 -0.76
CA SER A 96 -9.00 -14.23 -1.54
C SER A 96 -7.84 -14.06 -2.54
N PRO A 97 -7.85 -14.83 -3.64
CA PRO A 97 -6.82 -14.73 -4.66
C PRO A 97 -6.96 -13.39 -5.40
N GLY A 98 -5.99 -12.52 -5.22
CA GLY A 98 -5.95 -11.19 -5.83
C GLY A 98 -5.75 -10.09 -4.81
N GLY A 99 -5.50 -8.89 -5.29
CA GLY A 99 -5.23 -7.73 -4.45
C GLY A 99 -5.45 -6.42 -5.19
N HIS A 100 -5.41 -5.35 -4.44
CA HIS A 100 -5.45 -4.01 -4.98
C HIS A 100 -4.05 -3.56 -5.35
N ARG A 101 -3.92 -2.98 -6.54
CA ARG A 101 -2.66 -2.42 -7.01
C ARG A 101 -2.82 -0.90 -7.18
N TRP A 102 -1.75 -0.18 -6.91
CA TRP A 102 -1.74 1.25 -7.12
C TRP A 102 -1.89 1.59 -8.61
N ARG A 103 -2.77 2.55 -8.93
CA ARG A 103 -3.06 3.03 -10.30
C ARG A 103 -3.63 2.00 -11.26
N THR A 104 -4.42 1.05 -10.75
CA THR A 104 -5.11 0.05 -11.58
C THR A 104 -6.63 0.15 -11.49
N ALA A 105 -7.16 1.20 -10.89
CA ALA A 105 -8.59 1.43 -10.87
C ALA A 105 -9.10 1.78 -12.27
N ILE A 106 -10.30 1.33 -12.57
CA ILE A 106 -10.99 1.58 -13.84
C ILE A 106 -12.29 2.32 -13.55
N ILE A 107 -12.58 3.34 -14.33
CA ILE A 107 -13.83 4.09 -14.30
C ILE A 107 -14.62 3.74 -15.57
N PHE A 108 -15.84 3.28 -15.38
CA PHE A 108 -16.82 3.10 -16.46
C PHE A 108 -17.98 4.04 -16.26
N THR A 109 -18.42 4.67 -17.34
CA THR A 109 -19.62 5.51 -17.36
C THR A 109 -20.58 5.03 -18.43
N ASN A 110 -21.88 5.19 -18.16
CA ASN A 110 -22.94 4.96 -19.13
C ASN A 110 -23.72 6.25 -19.32
N ASN A 111 -23.93 6.67 -20.56
CA ASN A 111 -24.61 7.92 -20.93
C ASN A 111 -23.91 9.21 -20.45
N PHE A 112 -22.62 9.15 -20.16
CA PHE A 112 -21.79 10.29 -19.75
C PHE A 112 -20.40 10.10 -20.32
N GLU A 113 -19.86 11.13 -20.97
CA GLU A 113 -18.51 11.10 -21.57
C GLU A 113 -17.46 11.58 -20.56
N LEU A 114 -16.41 10.79 -20.40
CA LEU A 114 -15.26 11.16 -19.56
C LEU A 114 -14.43 12.20 -20.31
N LYS A 115 -14.09 13.29 -19.62
CA LYS A 115 -13.32 14.44 -20.18
C LYS A 115 -11.80 14.20 -20.22
N LYS A 116 -11.31 13.13 -19.58
CA LYS A 116 -9.88 12.78 -19.48
C LYS A 116 -9.68 11.28 -19.68
N ASP A 117 -8.49 10.90 -20.14
CA ASP A 117 -8.08 9.49 -20.23
C ASP A 117 -7.61 8.92 -18.87
N ASN A 118 -7.12 9.79 -17.99
CA ASN A 118 -6.63 9.40 -16.67
C ASN A 118 -7.21 10.32 -15.58
N TYR A 119 -7.64 9.70 -14.50
CA TYR A 119 -8.24 10.35 -13.34
C TYR A 119 -7.49 9.99 -12.07
N GLU A 120 -7.32 10.96 -11.18
CA GLU A 120 -6.90 10.71 -9.80
C GLU A 120 -8.15 10.51 -8.92
N MET A 121 -7.98 9.89 -7.73
CA MET A 121 -9.10 9.67 -6.80
C MET A 121 -9.84 10.96 -6.43
N THR A 122 -9.14 12.07 -6.39
CA THR A 122 -9.72 13.41 -6.12
C THR A 122 -10.61 13.93 -7.23
N ASP A 123 -10.39 13.50 -8.47
CA ASP A 123 -11.22 13.91 -9.62
C ASP A 123 -12.61 13.22 -9.61
N ILE A 124 -12.78 12.13 -8.86
CA ILE A 124 -14.03 11.34 -8.85
C ILE A 124 -15.22 12.19 -8.38
N TYR A 125 -15.00 13.10 -7.43
CA TYR A 125 -16.04 14.01 -6.99
C TYR A 125 -16.57 14.86 -8.15
N ASP A 126 -15.67 15.46 -8.93
CA ASP A 126 -16.05 16.31 -10.07
C ASP A 126 -16.75 15.49 -11.16
N VAL A 127 -16.26 14.28 -11.46
CA VAL A 127 -16.92 13.35 -12.40
C VAL A 127 -18.36 13.04 -11.98
N ILE A 128 -18.61 12.78 -10.69
CA ILE A 128 -19.94 12.53 -10.18
C ILE A 128 -20.80 13.80 -10.29
N MET A 129 -20.27 14.95 -9.94
CA MET A 129 -21.01 16.20 -9.99
C MET A 129 -21.37 16.64 -11.41
N ASP A 130 -20.46 16.46 -12.39
CA ASP A 130 -20.71 16.71 -13.80
C ASP A 130 -21.82 15.76 -14.32
N ALA A 131 -21.75 14.46 -14.00
CA ALA A 131 -22.77 13.51 -14.39
C ALA A 131 -24.17 13.85 -13.81
N VAL A 132 -24.23 14.34 -12.56
CA VAL A 132 -25.50 14.77 -11.91
C VAL A 132 -26.07 16.02 -12.53
N ARG A 133 -25.21 16.94 -12.98
CA ARG A 133 -25.62 18.21 -13.63
C ARG A 133 -25.96 18.05 -15.09
N GLY A 134 -25.54 16.96 -15.73
CA GLY A 134 -25.71 16.70 -17.16
C GLY A 134 -24.75 17.52 -18.04
N GLU A 135 -23.57 17.80 -17.52
CA GLU A 135 -22.53 18.60 -18.18
C GLU A 135 -21.50 17.75 -18.93
#